data_71ab20126d94bd009bb42d91d5319c67
#
_entry.id   71ab20126d94bd009bb42d91d5319c67
#
_cell.length_a   1.000
_cell.length_b   1.000
_cell.length_c   1.000
_cell.angle_alpha   90.00
_cell.angle_beta   90.00
_cell.angle_gamma   90.00
#
_symmetry.space_group_name_H-M   'P 1'
#
loop_
_entity.id
_entity.type
_entity.pdbx_description
1 polymer ?
#
loop_
_entity_poly.entity_id
_entity_poly.type
_entity_poly.pdbx_seq_one_letter_code
_entity_poly.pdbx_strand_id
1 'polypeptide(L)'
;MQVTGVYYLHKQSQSVQATLWLCDAGVQLLSDDELIAQFDDYQQGQQITGLPVELTFADGSRFVPHDAQHRWPSESLWDKALEAIERHKLALCACVLTAALLCWALFFKIIPSTAATVARALPEPIVHAASEQSFEAVKYLYLEPSELSDARKQHIRTLWHNHIKKIENPPSHLQLHFFSAPKIGANAFALPDGQVVLTDELADVLKENDTALLAVLLHEIGHVEYQHGLTLAAQSAGASVSLALLFGDLQGFAEIIMGTGSTLLQQQFSRNMERQADDYALRELKRLGYSSKAFAEAMEALAQAHELDPQQDSQWEYLSSHPAISERIERAQQAQE
;
A
#
# COMPACT_ATOMS: atom_id res chain seq x y z
N MET A 1 4.63 -36.77 37.11
CA MET A 1 4.45 -35.47 37.75
C MET A 1 3.20 -35.53 38.59
N GLN A 2 3.20 -34.91 39.80
CA GLN A 2 2.08 -34.97 40.76
C GLN A 2 1.60 -33.54 41.04
N VAL A 3 0.28 -33.29 40.93
CA VAL A 3 -0.33 -31.98 41.10
C VAL A 3 -1.60 -32.11 41.93
N THR A 4 -1.73 -31.32 42.99
CA THR A 4 -2.92 -31.27 43.83
C THR A 4 -3.92 -30.23 43.29
N GLY A 5 -5.20 -30.55 43.33
CA GLY A 5 -6.23 -29.67 42.79
C GLY A 5 -7.64 -30.16 43.06
N VAL A 6 -8.60 -29.59 42.37
CA VAL A 6 -10.00 -29.94 42.50
C VAL A 6 -10.48 -30.59 41.18
N TYR A 7 -11.03 -31.77 41.30
CA TYR A 7 -11.65 -32.48 40.21
C TYR A 7 -13.17 -32.25 40.18
N TYR A 8 -13.68 -31.78 39.07
CA TYR A 8 -15.11 -31.49 38.79
C TYR A 8 -15.67 -32.56 37.88
N LEU A 9 -16.67 -33.30 38.38
CA LEU A 9 -17.33 -34.31 37.57
C LEU A 9 -18.24 -33.69 36.51
N HIS A 10 -18.32 -34.31 35.35
CA HIS A 10 -19.16 -33.83 34.26
C HIS A 10 -20.66 -33.79 34.63
N LYS A 11 -21.31 -32.66 34.38
CA LYS A 11 -22.77 -32.43 34.66
C LYS A 11 -23.18 -32.62 36.12
N GLN A 12 -22.27 -32.61 37.05
CA GLN A 12 -22.57 -32.70 38.48
C GLN A 12 -22.06 -31.45 39.19
N SER A 13 -22.82 -31.02 40.22
CA SER A 13 -22.35 -29.93 41.11
C SER A 13 -21.34 -30.40 42.16
N GLN A 14 -20.88 -31.64 42.08
CA GLN A 14 -19.92 -32.24 43.02
C GLN A 14 -18.49 -32.00 42.51
N SER A 15 -17.61 -31.62 43.43
CA SER A 15 -16.18 -31.56 43.21
C SER A 15 -15.47 -32.36 44.29
N VAL A 16 -14.34 -32.96 43.93
CA VAL A 16 -13.54 -33.80 44.82
C VAL A 16 -12.12 -33.25 44.89
N GLN A 17 -11.53 -33.18 46.09
CA GLN A 17 -10.10 -32.91 46.20
C GLN A 17 -9.34 -34.10 45.63
N ALA A 18 -8.48 -33.83 44.67
CA ALA A 18 -7.78 -34.89 43.96
C ALA A 18 -6.32 -34.54 43.72
N THR A 19 -5.50 -35.56 43.67
CA THR A 19 -4.13 -35.49 43.22
C THR A 19 -4.03 -36.08 41.83
N LEU A 20 -3.61 -35.28 40.88
CA LEU A 20 -3.39 -35.70 39.51
C LEU A 20 -1.97 -36.23 39.34
N TRP A 21 -1.84 -37.41 38.78
CA TRP A 21 -0.58 -38.02 38.38
C TRP A 21 -0.51 -38.08 36.87
N LEU A 22 0.48 -37.42 36.30
CA LEU A 22 0.81 -37.52 34.88
C LEU A 22 1.85 -38.61 34.71
N CYS A 23 1.54 -39.66 33.97
CA CYS A 23 2.41 -40.79 33.67
C CYS A 23 2.42 -41.06 32.14
N ASP A 24 3.33 -41.91 31.67
CA ASP A 24 3.45 -42.26 30.25
C ASP A 24 2.18 -42.90 29.67
N ALA A 25 1.32 -43.46 30.54
CA ALA A 25 0.05 -44.08 30.17
C ALA A 25 -1.18 -43.15 30.29
N GLY A 26 -0.97 -41.80 30.38
CA GLY A 26 -2.06 -40.82 30.51
C GLY A 26 -2.12 -40.18 31.93
N VAL A 27 -3.33 -39.80 32.34
CA VAL A 27 -3.60 -39.06 33.58
C VAL A 27 -4.36 -39.94 34.52
N GLN A 28 -3.89 -40.04 35.76
CA GLN A 28 -4.58 -40.71 36.89
C GLN A 28 -4.98 -39.68 37.93
N LEU A 29 -6.20 -39.75 38.43
CA LEU A 29 -6.72 -38.90 39.50
C LEU A 29 -6.95 -39.77 40.76
N LEU A 30 -6.33 -39.38 41.85
CA LEU A 30 -6.46 -40.05 43.14
C LEU A 30 -7.11 -39.13 44.18
N SER A 31 -7.99 -39.63 44.99
CA SER A 31 -8.51 -38.97 46.18
C SER A 31 -8.28 -39.91 47.40
N ASP A 32 -7.65 -39.40 48.46
CA ASP A 32 -7.28 -40.19 49.64
C ASP A 32 -6.53 -41.49 49.30
N ASP A 33 -5.61 -41.40 48.30
CA ASP A 33 -4.82 -42.50 47.76
C ASP A 33 -5.64 -43.57 46.96
N GLU A 34 -6.96 -43.40 46.79
CA GLU A 34 -7.78 -44.26 45.94
C GLU A 34 -7.90 -43.67 44.54
N LEU A 35 -7.74 -44.51 43.49
CA LEU A 35 -7.93 -44.13 42.08
C LEU A 35 -9.41 -43.84 41.81
N ILE A 36 -9.72 -42.56 41.49
CA ILE A 36 -11.12 -42.13 41.19
C ILE A 36 -11.41 -42.00 39.73
N ALA A 37 -10.39 -41.72 38.89
CA ALA A 37 -10.53 -41.64 37.43
C ALA A 37 -9.19 -41.81 36.72
N GLN A 38 -9.21 -42.31 35.49
CA GLN A 38 -8.08 -42.43 34.61
C GLN A 38 -8.46 -42.01 33.19
N PHE A 39 -7.60 -41.24 32.52
CA PHE A 39 -7.83 -40.74 31.15
C PHE A 39 -6.54 -40.91 30.35
N ASP A 40 -6.70 -41.30 29.08
CA ASP A 40 -5.59 -41.48 28.15
C ASP A 40 -5.16 -40.14 27.51
N ASP A 41 -6.09 -39.16 27.47
CA ASP A 41 -5.88 -37.87 26.84
C ASP A 41 -6.55 -36.73 27.64
N TYR A 42 -6.04 -35.49 27.41
CA TYR A 42 -6.56 -34.29 28.05
C TYR A 42 -6.35 -33.06 27.16
N GLN A 43 -7.22 -32.07 27.31
CA GLN A 43 -7.08 -30.77 26.71
C GLN A 43 -6.69 -29.72 27.77
N GLN A 44 -5.68 -28.94 27.49
CA GLN A 44 -5.30 -27.81 28.34
C GLN A 44 -6.19 -26.59 28.04
N GLY A 45 -6.70 -25.97 29.10
CA GLY A 45 -7.41 -24.69 29.00
C GLY A 45 -6.49 -23.54 28.58
N GLN A 46 -7.08 -22.42 28.22
CA GLN A 46 -6.29 -21.21 27.88
C GLN A 46 -5.56 -20.65 29.11
N GLN A 47 -4.32 -20.24 28.91
CA GLN A 47 -3.54 -19.60 29.96
C GLN A 47 -4.00 -18.15 30.13
N ILE A 48 -4.57 -17.86 31.32
CA ILE A 48 -4.96 -16.50 31.71
C ILE A 48 -4.11 -16.10 32.93
N THR A 49 -3.50 -14.93 32.87
CA THR A 49 -2.63 -14.43 33.96
C THR A 49 -3.39 -14.38 35.27
N GLY A 50 -2.87 -15.04 36.31
CA GLY A 50 -3.46 -15.08 37.63
C GLY A 50 -4.52 -16.17 37.86
N LEU A 51 -4.84 -16.96 36.84
CA LEU A 51 -5.74 -18.10 36.96
C LEU A 51 -5.00 -19.43 36.71
N PRO A 52 -5.40 -20.53 37.40
CA PRO A 52 -4.86 -21.84 37.11
C PRO A 52 -5.29 -22.34 35.74
N VAL A 53 -4.40 -23.03 35.04
CA VAL A 53 -4.73 -23.68 33.75
C VAL A 53 -5.41 -25.01 34.05
N GLU A 54 -6.70 -25.11 33.73
CA GLU A 54 -7.49 -26.32 33.90
C GLU A 54 -7.17 -27.38 32.83
N LEU A 55 -7.33 -28.64 33.21
CA LEU A 55 -7.37 -29.75 32.25
C LEU A 55 -8.83 -30.20 32.05
N THR A 56 -9.22 -30.40 30.80
CA THR A 56 -10.53 -30.97 30.43
C THR A 56 -10.31 -32.35 29.85
N PHE A 57 -11.06 -33.34 30.32
CA PHE A 57 -10.97 -34.73 29.88
C PHE A 57 -12.06 -35.07 28.85
N ALA A 58 -11.89 -36.20 28.17
CA ALA A 58 -12.78 -36.64 27.10
C ALA A 58 -14.25 -36.78 27.50
N ASP A 59 -14.53 -37.07 28.76
CA ASP A 59 -15.91 -37.19 29.32
C ASP A 59 -16.51 -35.82 29.71
N GLY A 60 -15.76 -34.72 29.55
CA GLY A 60 -16.15 -33.35 29.89
C GLY A 60 -15.96 -33.01 31.37
N SER A 61 -15.35 -33.85 32.16
CA SER A 61 -14.89 -33.53 33.53
C SER A 61 -13.65 -32.62 33.46
N ARG A 62 -13.35 -31.91 34.57
CA ARG A 62 -12.25 -30.94 34.62
C ARG A 62 -11.43 -31.07 35.89
N PHE A 63 -10.14 -30.82 35.77
CA PHE A 63 -9.23 -30.70 36.90
C PHE A 63 -8.63 -29.30 36.95
N VAL A 64 -8.73 -28.65 38.09
CA VAL A 64 -8.21 -27.30 38.34
C VAL A 64 -7.11 -27.38 39.43
N PRO A 65 -5.83 -27.07 39.12
CA PRO A 65 -4.78 -27.08 40.11
C PRO A 65 -5.00 -26.01 41.18
N HIS A 66 -4.57 -26.30 42.44
CA HIS A 66 -4.60 -25.32 43.51
C HIS A 66 -3.58 -24.18 43.29
N ASP A 67 -2.45 -24.51 42.67
CA ASP A 67 -1.44 -23.50 42.33
C ASP A 67 -1.79 -22.82 41.02
N ALA A 68 -2.17 -21.54 41.11
CA ALA A 68 -2.48 -20.72 39.94
C ALA A 68 -1.26 -20.49 39.01
N GLN A 69 -0.05 -20.70 39.49
CA GLN A 69 1.17 -20.58 38.70
C GLN A 69 1.62 -21.92 38.09
N HIS A 70 0.92 -23.02 38.41
CA HIS A 70 1.25 -24.34 37.87
C HIS A 70 1.14 -24.31 36.33
N ARG A 71 2.14 -24.89 35.66
CA ARG A 71 2.17 -25.03 34.19
C ARG A 71 2.27 -26.50 33.82
N TRP A 72 1.37 -26.91 32.93
CA TRP A 72 1.40 -28.25 32.39
C TRP A 72 2.53 -28.40 31.36
N PRO A 73 3.16 -29.55 31.24
CA PRO A 73 4.16 -29.78 30.21
C PRO A 73 3.58 -29.55 28.81
N SER A 74 4.17 -28.64 28.06
CA SER A 74 3.82 -28.46 26.65
C SER A 74 4.53 -29.51 25.80
N GLU A 75 3.79 -30.20 24.94
CA GLU A 75 4.34 -31.12 23.95
C GLU A 75 4.83 -30.39 22.68
N SER A 76 4.32 -29.18 22.42
CA SER A 76 4.68 -28.39 21.27
C SER A 76 6.06 -27.74 21.42
N LEU A 77 6.90 -27.90 20.40
CA LEU A 77 8.19 -27.20 20.32
C LEU A 77 8.01 -25.67 20.28
N TRP A 78 6.89 -25.20 19.74
CA TRP A 78 6.53 -23.78 19.70
C TRP A 78 6.23 -23.23 21.08
N ASP A 79 5.47 -23.94 21.90
CA ASP A 79 5.15 -23.51 23.27
C ASP A 79 6.40 -23.45 24.15
N LYS A 80 7.28 -24.44 24.03
CA LYS A 80 8.59 -24.43 24.73
C LYS A 80 9.46 -23.25 24.29
N ALA A 81 9.48 -22.94 22.97
CA ALA A 81 10.22 -21.79 22.47
C ALA A 81 9.61 -20.47 22.96
N LEU A 82 8.28 -20.36 22.96
CA LEU A 82 7.56 -19.18 23.44
C LEU A 82 7.82 -18.97 24.95
N GLU A 83 7.70 -20.01 25.76
CA GLU A 83 8.01 -19.95 27.20
C GLU A 83 9.47 -19.55 27.45
N ALA A 84 10.41 -20.06 26.67
CA ALA A 84 11.82 -19.68 26.77
C ALA A 84 12.05 -18.20 26.43
N ILE A 85 11.34 -17.66 25.44
CA ILE A 85 11.39 -16.25 25.04
C ILE A 85 10.76 -15.37 26.14
N GLU A 86 9.60 -15.74 26.66
CA GLU A 86 8.90 -14.99 27.73
C GLU A 86 9.71 -14.90 29.03
N ARG A 87 10.46 -15.95 29.38
CA ARG A 87 11.31 -15.98 30.56
C ARG A 87 12.52 -15.05 30.47
N HIS A 88 12.96 -14.72 29.26
CA HIS A 88 14.12 -13.87 29.02
C HIS A 88 13.72 -12.52 28.42
N LYS A 89 13.61 -11.47 29.24
CA LYS A 89 13.24 -10.11 28.81
C LYS A 89 14.07 -9.61 27.63
N LEU A 90 15.35 -9.94 27.57
CA LEU A 90 16.23 -9.58 26.44
C LEU A 90 15.84 -10.31 25.16
N ALA A 91 15.47 -11.60 25.24
CA ALA A 91 14.99 -12.35 24.08
C ALA A 91 13.66 -11.81 23.57
N LEU A 92 12.74 -11.48 24.47
CA LEU A 92 11.47 -10.83 24.12
C LEU A 92 11.71 -9.49 23.41
N CYS A 93 12.55 -8.62 23.95
CA CYS A 93 12.92 -7.36 23.31
C CYS A 93 13.56 -7.59 21.92
N ALA A 94 14.44 -8.57 21.80
CA ALA A 94 15.07 -8.91 20.52
C ALA A 94 14.02 -9.39 19.49
N CYS A 95 13.05 -10.21 19.87
CA CYS A 95 11.97 -10.66 19.00
C CYS A 95 11.11 -9.49 18.52
N VAL A 96 10.72 -8.58 19.42
CA VAL A 96 9.93 -7.39 19.08
C VAL A 96 10.69 -6.49 18.11
N LEU A 97 11.98 -6.23 18.38
CA LEU A 97 12.84 -5.42 17.51
C LEU A 97 13.02 -6.08 16.12
N THR A 98 13.20 -7.40 16.09
CA THR A 98 13.33 -8.15 14.84
C THR A 98 12.03 -8.09 14.03
N ALA A 99 10.87 -8.28 14.67
CA ALA A 99 9.58 -8.16 14.02
C ALA A 99 9.35 -6.75 13.45
N ALA A 100 9.66 -5.71 14.23
CA ALA A 100 9.59 -4.33 13.77
C ALA A 100 10.52 -4.05 12.58
N LEU A 101 11.75 -4.58 12.60
CA LEU A 101 12.71 -4.46 11.50
C LEU A 101 12.24 -5.19 10.25
N LEU A 102 11.66 -6.39 10.39
CA LEU A 102 11.10 -7.14 9.28
C LEU A 102 9.89 -6.43 8.66
N CYS A 103 8.98 -5.89 9.47
CA CYS A 103 7.88 -5.06 9.00
C CYS A 103 8.40 -3.81 8.28
N TRP A 104 9.37 -3.11 8.86
CA TRP A 104 10.00 -1.96 8.19
C TRP A 104 10.62 -2.37 6.85
N ALA A 105 11.39 -3.45 6.80
CA ALA A 105 12.01 -3.94 5.56
C ALA A 105 10.95 -4.31 4.51
N LEU A 106 9.85 -4.96 4.93
CA LEU A 106 8.75 -5.33 4.05
C LEU A 106 8.12 -4.08 3.39
N PHE A 107 7.69 -3.12 4.19
CA PHE A 107 6.95 -1.95 3.69
C PHE A 107 7.84 -0.91 2.98
N PHE A 108 9.07 -0.71 3.46
CA PHE A 108 9.94 0.36 2.94
C PHE A 108 11.04 -0.10 1.99
N LYS A 109 11.27 -1.41 1.85
CA LYS A 109 12.30 -1.95 0.94
C LYS A 109 11.74 -3.00 -0.02
N ILE A 110 11.11 -4.07 0.50
CA ILE A 110 10.70 -5.21 -0.33
C ILE A 110 9.57 -4.82 -1.28
N ILE A 111 8.45 -4.29 -0.74
CA ILE A 111 7.30 -3.88 -1.55
C ILE A 111 7.71 -2.85 -2.61
N PRO A 112 8.38 -1.72 -2.28
CA PRO A 112 8.78 -0.75 -3.29
C PRO A 112 9.74 -1.30 -4.35
N SER A 113 10.70 -2.15 -3.96
CA SER A 113 11.68 -2.70 -4.90
C SER A 113 11.09 -3.74 -5.86
N THR A 114 10.05 -4.46 -5.45
CA THR A 114 9.41 -5.50 -6.27
C THR A 114 8.26 -4.97 -7.11
N ALA A 115 7.62 -3.88 -6.70
CA ALA A 115 6.44 -3.33 -7.34
C ALA A 115 6.66 -2.98 -8.82
N ALA A 116 7.79 -2.40 -9.19
CA ALA A 116 8.12 -2.11 -10.58
C ALA A 116 8.26 -3.38 -11.45
N THR A 117 8.72 -4.47 -10.87
CA THR A 117 8.80 -5.77 -11.57
C THR A 117 7.41 -6.37 -11.73
N VAL A 118 6.58 -6.30 -10.69
CA VAL A 118 5.19 -6.74 -10.74
C VAL A 118 4.40 -5.93 -11.76
N ALA A 119 4.54 -4.60 -11.75
CA ALA A 119 3.89 -3.70 -12.69
C ALA A 119 4.15 -4.08 -14.15
N ARG A 120 5.41 -4.37 -14.51
CA ARG A 120 5.82 -4.79 -15.86
C ARG A 120 5.31 -6.18 -16.25
N ALA A 121 4.98 -7.02 -15.29
CA ALA A 121 4.49 -8.38 -15.52
C ALA A 121 2.96 -8.45 -15.63
N LEU A 122 2.24 -7.35 -15.35
CA LEU A 122 0.79 -7.33 -15.42
C LEU A 122 0.31 -7.42 -16.87
N PRO A 123 -0.68 -8.29 -17.17
CA PRO A 123 -1.31 -8.35 -18.50
C PRO A 123 -2.04 -7.04 -18.86
N GLU A 124 -1.96 -6.62 -20.12
CA GLU A 124 -2.65 -5.42 -20.64
C GLU A 124 -4.13 -5.31 -20.23
N PRO A 125 -4.96 -6.37 -20.27
CA PRO A 125 -6.36 -6.25 -19.85
C PRO A 125 -6.54 -5.82 -18.40
N ILE A 126 -5.64 -6.23 -17.50
CA ILE A 126 -5.66 -5.82 -16.07
C ILE A 126 -5.26 -4.35 -15.95
N VAL A 127 -4.22 -3.93 -16.67
CA VAL A 127 -3.78 -2.53 -16.69
C VAL A 127 -4.89 -1.63 -17.21
N HIS A 128 -5.54 -2.00 -18.33
CA HIS A 128 -6.64 -1.22 -18.90
C HIS A 128 -7.85 -1.15 -17.95
N ALA A 129 -8.27 -2.27 -17.37
CA ALA A 129 -9.39 -2.28 -16.42
C ALA A 129 -9.12 -1.41 -15.18
N ALA A 130 -7.90 -1.46 -14.63
CA ALA A 130 -7.50 -0.60 -13.51
C ALA A 130 -7.46 0.88 -13.89
N SER A 131 -6.96 1.20 -15.09
CA SER A 131 -6.92 2.57 -15.60
C SER A 131 -8.32 3.13 -15.84
N GLU A 132 -9.20 2.35 -16.47
CA GLU A 132 -10.60 2.75 -16.72
C GLU A 132 -11.35 3.01 -15.41
N GLN A 133 -11.23 2.11 -14.43
CA GLN A 133 -11.84 2.31 -13.12
C GLN A 133 -11.31 3.58 -12.44
N SER A 134 -9.99 3.81 -12.51
CA SER A 134 -9.37 5.02 -11.95
C SER A 134 -9.84 6.28 -12.67
N PHE A 135 -9.91 6.23 -13.99
CA PHE A 135 -10.38 7.36 -14.82
C PHE A 135 -11.82 7.74 -14.51
N GLU A 136 -12.74 6.77 -14.45
CA GLU A 136 -14.14 7.05 -14.12
C GLU A 136 -14.29 7.60 -12.69
N ALA A 137 -13.49 7.13 -11.72
CA ALA A 137 -13.49 7.67 -10.36
C ALA A 137 -13.01 9.12 -10.33
N VAL A 138 -11.90 9.43 -11.01
CA VAL A 138 -11.36 10.79 -11.14
C VAL A 138 -12.34 11.71 -11.84
N LYS A 139 -12.90 11.26 -12.95
CA LYS A 139 -13.90 11.99 -13.74
C LYS A 139 -15.14 12.33 -12.91
N TYR A 140 -15.64 11.38 -12.14
CA TYR A 140 -16.79 11.60 -11.26
C TYR A 140 -16.52 12.62 -10.14
N LEU A 141 -15.33 12.61 -9.55
CA LEU A 141 -15.00 13.42 -8.37
C LEU A 141 -14.50 14.83 -8.71
N TYR A 142 -13.75 14.96 -9.84
CA TYR A 142 -12.91 16.13 -10.09
C TYR A 142 -13.04 16.75 -11.47
N LEU A 143 -13.54 16.02 -12.48
CA LEU A 143 -13.53 16.50 -13.86
C LEU A 143 -14.93 16.87 -14.33
N GLU A 144 -15.00 17.97 -15.10
CA GLU A 144 -16.18 18.47 -15.79
C GLU A 144 -15.94 18.48 -17.31
N PRO A 145 -16.97 18.52 -18.14
CA PRO A 145 -16.79 18.66 -19.59
C PRO A 145 -15.93 19.88 -19.92
N SER A 146 -14.95 19.68 -20.81
CA SER A 146 -14.04 20.75 -21.22
C SER A 146 -14.76 21.90 -21.92
N GLU A 147 -14.45 23.12 -21.50
CA GLU A 147 -14.97 24.40 -22.03
C GLU A 147 -14.02 25.03 -23.08
N LEU A 148 -12.86 24.42 -23.36
CA LEU A 148 -11.95 24.89 -24.40
C LEU A 148 -12.68 24.95 -25.76
N SER A 149 -12.39 26.00 -26.54
CA SER A 149 -12.90 26.10 -27.90
C SER A 149 -12.42 24.94 -28.79
N ASP A 150 -13.23 24.54 -29.74
CA ASP A 150 -12.83 23.47 -30.69
C ASP A 150 -11.53 23.80 -31.43
N ALA A 151 -11.30 25.08 -31.74
CA ALA A 151 -10.05 25.54 -32.33
C ALA A 151 -8.84 25.27 -31.43
N ARG A 152 -8.96 25.55 -30.14
CA ARG A 152 -7.87 25.29 -29.16
C ARG A 152 -7.64 23.79 -28.99
N LYS A 153 -8.70 22.99 -28.80
CA LYS A 153 -8.60 21.52 -28.76
C LYS A 153 -7.94 20.95 -30.02
N GLN A 154 -8.31 21.43 -31.22
CA GLN A 154 -7.72 20.97 -32.46
C GLN A 154 -6.25 21.38 -32.57
N HIS A 155 -5.89 22.59 -32.13
CA HIS A 155 -4.52 23.06 -32.14
C HIS A 155 -3.64 22.14 -31.23
N ILE A 156 -4.07 21.88 -30.00
CA ILE A 156 -3.35 21.00 -29.04
C ILE A 156 -3.29 19.56 -29.55
N ARG A 157 -4.37 19.02 -30.15
CA ARG A 157 -4.33 17.69 -30.79
C ARG A 157 -3.32 17.63 -31.93
N THR A 158 -3.21 18.70 -32.72
CA THR A 158 -2.23 18.77 -33.81
C THR A 158 -0.80 18.81 -33.26
N LEU A 159 -0.56 19.60 -32.22
CA LEU A 159 0.71 19.63 -31.50
C LEU A 159 1.07 18.22 -30.97
N TRP A 160 0.15 17.58 -30.28
CA TRP A 160 0.28 16.21 -29.75
C TRP A 160 0.64 15.21 -30.86
N HIS A 161 -0.17 15.09 -31.89
CA HIS A 161 0.04 14.12 -32.96
C HIS A 161 1.36 14.33 -33.71
N ASN A 162 1.73 15.58 -33.97
CA ASN A 162 2.97 15.90 -34.70
C ASN A 162 4.22 15.54 -33.94
N HIS A 163 4.16 15.52 -32.59
CA HIS A 163 5.30 15.22 -31.74
C HIS A 163 5.34 13.77 -31.35
N ILE A 164 4.21 13.14 -31.01
CA ILE A 164 4.16 11.69 -30.66
C ILE A 164 4.65 10.83 -31.83
N LYS A 165 4.29 11.14 -33.06
CA LYS A 165 4.78 10.40 -34.22
C LYS A 165 6.28 10.45 -34.44
N LYS A 166 6.96 11.38 -33.79
CA LYS A 166 8.42 11.51 -33.83
C LYS A 166 9.11 10.84 -32.66
N ILE A 167 8.38 10.44 -31.61
CA ILE A 167 8.96 9.68 -30.49
C ILE A 167 9.38 8.30 -31.00
N GLU A 168 10.58 7.89 -30.67
CA GLU A 168 11.09 6.58 -31.01
C GLU A 168 10.51 5.55 -30.03
N ASN A 169 9.73 4.57 -30.53
CA ASN A 169 9.01 3.58 -29.72
C ASN A 169 8.12 4.23 -28.64
N PRO A 170 7.11 5.04 -29.01
CA PRO A 170 6.23 5.63 -28.03
C PRO A 170 5.44 4.56 -27.28
N PRO A 171 5.05 4.81 -26.01
CA PRO A 171 4.13 3.92 -25.32
C PRO A 171 2.89 3.61 -26.17
N SER A 172 2.39 2.38 -26.06
CA SER A 172 1.17 1.98 -26.78
C SER A 172 -0.05 2.75 -26.23
N HIS A 173 -1.02 2.98 -27.12
CA HIS A 173 -2.34 3.51 -26.75
C HIS A 173 -2.39 4.93 -26.16
N LEU A 174 -1.39 5.79 -26.47
CA LEU A 174 -1.41 7.18 -26.01
C LEU A 174 -2.63 7.95 -26.55
N GLN A 175 -3.47 8.46 -25.67
CA GLN A 175 -4.66 9.26 -25.97
C GLN A 175 -4.69 10.53 -25.14
N LEU A 176 -5.07 11.66 -25.76
CA LEU A 176 -5.18 12.94 -25.10
C LEU A 176 -6.64 13.34 -24.92
N HIS A 177 -7.02 13.55 -23.64
CA HIS A 177 -8.35 13.99 -23.22
C HIS A 177 -8.30 15.40 -22.65
N PHE A 178 -9.41 16.15 -22.81
CA PHE A 178 -9.57 17.50 -22.30
C PHE A 178 -10.73 17.55 -21.33
N PHE A 179 -10.51 18.12 -20.17
CA PHE A 179 -11.54 18.32 -19.15
C PHE A 179 -11.31 19.65 -18.44
N SER A 180 -12.38 20.29 -18.00
CA SER A 180 -12.31 21.33 -16.98
C SER A 180 -12.14 20.66 -15.62
N ALA A 181 -11.30 21.21 -14.78
CA ALA A 181 -11.00 20.66 -13.47
C ALA A 181 -10.88 21.75 -12.40
N PRO A 182 -11.99 22.49 -12.10
CA PRO A 182 -11.94 23.64 -11.21
C PRO A 182 -11.49 23.35 -9.79
N LYS A 183 -11.61 22.09 -9.36
CA LYS A 183 -11.12 21.65 -8.03
C LYS A 183 -9.64 21.31 -8.01
N ILE A 184 -9.06 20.92 -9.13
CA ILE A 184 -7.66 20.54 -9.28
C ILE A 184 -6.82 21.73 -9.76
N GLY A 185 -7.40 22.58 -10.63
CA GLY A 185 -6.72 23.70 -11.25
C GLY A 185 -5.86 23.28 -12.45
N ALA A 186 -4.82 24.08 -12.75
CA ALA A 186 -3.91 23.86 -13.87
C ALA A 186 -3.09 22.57 -13.65
N ASN A 187 -3.43 21.50 -14.39
CA ASN A 187 -2.81 20.18 -14.22
C ASN A 187 -2.83 19.35 -15.53
N ALA A 188 -1.95 18.38 -15.61
CA ALA A 188 -2.05 17.23 -16.50
C ALA A 188 -1.67 15.98 -15.73
N PHE A 189 -2.22 14.84 -16.12
CA PHE A 189 -1.86 13.55 -15.52
C PHE A 189 -2.07 12.41 -16.50
N ALA A 190 -1.25 11.37 -16.37
CA ALA A 190 -1.35 10.17 -17.16
C ALA A 190 -1.89 8.99 -16.37
N LEU A 191 -2.74 8.19 -17.04
CA LEU A 191 -3.19 6.89 -16.54
C LEU A 191 -2.25 5.78 -17.02
N PRO A 192 -2.19 4.65 -16.31
CA PRO A 192 -1.25 3.58 -16.63
C PRO A 192 -1.37 2.99 -18.04
N ASP A 193 -2.56 3.06 -18.67
CA ASP A 193 -2.83 2.56 -20.02
C ASP A 193 -2.50 3.53 -21.17
N GLY A 194 -1.96 4.72 -20.82
CA GLY A 194 -1.56 5.73 -21.82
C GLY A 194 -2.58 6.82 -22.08
N GLN A 195 -3.70 6.85 -21.35
CA GLN A 195 -4.60 7.99 -21.39
C GLN A 195 -3.97 9.17 -20.63
N VAL A 196 -3.86 10.32 -21.30
CA VAL A 196 -3.35 11.57 -20.72
C VAL A 196 -4.48 12.58 -20.65
N VAL A 197 -4.71 13.12 -19.47
CA VAL A 197 -5.71 14.17 -19.24
C VAL A 197 -4.98 15.50 -19.15
N LEU A 198 -5.46 16.48 -19.90
CA LEU A 198 -5.04 17.88 -19.85
C LEU A 198 -6.22 18.71 -19.34
N THR A 199 -6.01 19.48 -18.27
CA THR A 199 -7.05 20.38 -17.78
C THR A 199 -7.12 21.66 -18.61
N ASP A 200 -8.32 22.21 -18.73
CA ASP A 200 -8.56 23.48 -19.43
C ASP A 200 -7.74 24.60 -18.80
N GLU A 201 -7.62 24.57 -17.48
CA GLU A 201 -6.86 25.53 -16.67
C GLU A 201 -5.37 25.52 -17.05
N LEU A 202 -4.77 24.33 -17.26
CA LEU A 202 -3.38 24.26 -17.72
C LEU A 202 -3.24 24.68 -19.19
N ALA A 203 -4.20 24.31 -20.03
CA ALA A 203 -4.22 24.73 -21.42
C ALA A 203 -4.34 26.25 -21.58
N ASP A 204 -4.98 26.94 -20.62
CA ASP A 204 -5.09 28.39 -20.56
C ASP A 204 -3.82 29.05 -19.99
N VAL A 205 -3.24 28.51 -18.93
CA VAL A 205 -1.97 28.98 -18.36
C VAL A 205 -0.86 28.97 -19.41
N LEU A 206 -0.80 27.92 -20.22
CA LEU A 206 0.23 27.74 -21.26
C LEU A 206 -0.27 28.08 -22.69
N LYS A 207 -1.32 28.91 -22.82
CA LYS A 207 -1.91 29.21 -24.14
C LYS A 207 -0.98 29.87 -25.15
N GLU A 208 -0.02 30.67 -24.68
CA GLU A 208 0.93 31.40 -25.52
C GLU A 208 2.30 30.66 -25.61
N ASN A 209 2.44 29.48 -25.01
CA ASN A 209 3.70 28.73 -25.02
C ASN A 209 3.46 27.23 -25.29
N ASP A 210 3.26 26.92 -26.58
CA ASP A 210 3.05 25.53 -27.01
C ASP A 210 4.22 24.60 -26.69
N THR A 211 5.45 25.13 -26.61
CA THR A 211 6.62 24.32 -26.30
C THR A 211 6.64 23.95 -24.81
N ALA A 212 6.22 24.85 -23.94
CA ALA A 212 6.05 24.57 -22.50
C ALA A 212 4.90 23.55 -22.29
N LEU A 213 3.78 23.71 -23.00
CA LEU A 213 2.71 22.73 -22.98
C LEU A 213 3.18 21.34 -23.42
N LEU A 214 3.95 21.28 -24.52
CA LEU A 214 4.55 20.04 -24.99
C LEU A 214 5.50 19.43 -23.94
N ALA A 215 6.26 20.24 -23.22
CA ALA A 215 7.16 19.77 -22.17
C ALA A 215 6.40 19.05 -21.04
N VAL A 216 5.25 19.58 -20.60
CA VAL A 216 4.39 18.92 -19.62
C VAL A 216 3.83 17.61 -20.18
N LEU A 217 3.30 17.63 -21.42
CA LEU A 217 2.75 16.42 -22.04
C LEU A 217 3.81 15.32 -22.23
N LEU A 218 5.06 15.67 -22.53
CA LEU A 218 6.17 14.73 -22.61
C LEU A 218 6.55 14.19 -21.22
N HIS A 219 6.44 14.98 -20.16
CA HIS A 219 6.63 14.52 -18.80
C HIS A 219 5.58 13.46 -18.41
N GLU A 220 4.32 13.71 -18.74
CA GLU A 220 3.23 12.72 -18.51
C GLU A 220 3.46 11.43 -19.31
N ILE A 221 3.93 11.54 -20.55
CA ILE A 221 4.33 10.36 -21.33
C ILE A 221 5.49 9.61 -20.65
N GLY A 222 6.42 10.33 -20.02
CA GLY A 222 7.48 9.73 -19.21
C GLY A 222 6.94 8.86 -18.08
N HIS A 223 5.89 9.30 -17.38
CA HIS A 223 5.23 8.49 -16.35
C HIS A 223 4.60 7.21 -16.94
N VAL A 224 4.04 7.26 -18.14
CA VAL A 224 3.52 6.07 -18.85
C VAL A 224 4.65 5.14 -19.26
N GLU A 225 5.72 5.67 -19.88
CA GLU A 225 6.88 4.90 -20.36
C GLU A 225 7.52 4.08 -19.25
N TYR A 226 7.72 4.69 -18.08
CA TYR A 226 8.30 4.03 -16.92
C TYR A 226 7.29 3.32 -16.02
N GLN A 227 6.01 3.32 -16.40
CA GLN A 227 4.92 2.68 -15.66
C GLN A 227 4.83 3.12 -14.20
N HIS A 228 5.05 4.42 -13.93
CA HIS A 228 5.09 4.95 -12.57
C HIS A 228 3.76 4.79 -11.85
N GLY A 229 2.62 5.13 -12.48
CA GLY A 229 1.29 4.95 -11.91
C GLY A 229 0.99 3.50 -11.56
N LEU A 230 1.35 2.56 -12.45
CA LEU A 230 1.16 1.14 -12.22
C LEU A 230 2.06 0.61 -11.09
N THR A 231 3.28 1.14 -10.99
CA THR A 231 4.21 0.82 -9.89
C THR A 231 3.65 1.26 -8.54
N LEU A 232 3.07 2.47 -8.46
CA LEU A 232 2.41 2.95 -7.25
C LEU A 232 1.18 2.11 -6.89
N ALA A 233 0.34 1.75 -7.88
CA ALA A 233 -0.79 0.85 -7.67
C ALA A 233 -0.34 -0.52 -7.11
N ALA A 234 0.74 -1.08 -7.67
CA ALA A 234 1.31 -2.34 -7.18
C ALA A 234 1.89 -2.22 -5.76
N GLN A 235 2.51 -1.08 -5.40
CA GLN A 235 2.97 -0.82 -4.04
C GLN A 235 1.80 -0.76 -3.06
N SER A 236 0.73 -0.04 -3.40
CA SER A 236 -0.46 0.08 -2.56
C SER A 236 -1.16 -1.26 -2.37
N ALA A 237 -1.33 -2.02 -3.46
CA ALA A 237 -1.90 -3.36 -3.39
C ALA A 237 -1.03 -4.30 -2.52
N GLY A 238 0.29 -4.29 -2.71
CA GLY A 238 1.22 -5.07 -1.91
C GLY A 238 1.18 -4.72 -0.42
N ALA A 239 1.11 -3.43 -0.09
CA ALA A 239 0.98 -2.97 1.29
C ALA A 239 -0.36 -3.42 1.89
N SER A 240 -1.47 -3.28 1.16
CA SER A 240 -2.81 -3.68 1.61
C SER A 240 -2.91 -5.18 1.86
N VAL A 241 -2.40 -6.02 0.93
CA VAL A 241 -2.33 -7.48 1.12
C VAL A 241 -1.51 -7.83 2.35
N SER A 242 -0.35 -7.19 2.53
CA SER A 242 0.51 -7.45 3.70
C SER A 242 -0.18 -7.10 5.01
N LEU A 243 -0.90 -5.98 5.08
CA LEU A 243 -1.68 -5.59 6.25
C LEU A 243 -2.83 -6.56 6.51
N ALA A 244 -3.58 -6.96 5.47
CA ALA A 244 -4.65 -7.94 5.59
C ALA A 244 -4.15 -9.28 6.15
N LEU A 245 -2.97 -9.74 5.72
CA LEU A 245 -2.35 -10.97 6.23
C LEU A 245 -1.86 -10.82 7.67
N LEU A 246 -1.31 -9.67 8.05
CA LEU A 246 -0.79 -9.42 9.40
C LEU A 246 -1.91 -9.29 10.44
N PHE A 247 -3.03 -8.67 10.06
CA PHE A 247 -4.13 -8.38 11.00
C PHE A 247 -5.34 -9.31 10.83
N GLY A 248 -5.34 -10.19 9.82
CA GLY A 248 -6.43 -11.14 9.57
C GLY A 248 -7.71 -10.49 9.01
N ASP A 249 -7.66 -9.24 8.58
CA ASP A 249 -8.81 -8.49 8.07
C ASP A 249 -8.84 -8.52 6.53
N LEU A 250 -9.45 -9.58 5.99
CA LEU A 250 -9.66 -9.72 4.55
C LEU A 250 -10.83 -8.86 4.02
N GLN A 251 -11.73 -8.36 4.88
CA GLN A 251 -12.86 -7.53 4.46
C GLN A 251 -12.41 -6.08 4.23
N GLY A 252 -11.59 -5.51 5.12
CA GLY A 252 -10.98 -4.20 4.91
C GLY A 252 -10.09 -4.14 3.67
N PHE A 253 -9.50 -5.27 3.27
CA PHE A 253 -8.74 -5.39 2.01
C PHE A 253 -9.59 -5.13 0.76
N ALA A 254 -10.80 -5.68 0.69
CA ALA A 254 -11.70 -5.48 -0.46
C ALA A 254 -12.11 -4.00 -0.61
N GLU A 255 -12.35 -3.30 0.51
CA GLU A 255 -12.68 -1.87 0.51
C GLU A 255 -11.50 -1.00 0.04
N ILE A 256 -10.27 -1.34 0.45
CA ILE A 256 -9.07 -0.64 0.00
C ILE A 256 -8.86 -0.83 -1.51
N ILE A 257 -9.01 -2.05 -2.04
CA ILE A 257 -8.87 -2.30 -3.49
C ILE A 257 -9.95 -1.55 -4.28
N MET A 258 -11.20 -1.50 -3.79
CA MET A 258 -12.27 -0.76 -4.47
C MET A 258 -12.12 0.75 -4.39
N GLY A 259 -11.41 1.27 -3.35
CA GLY A 259 -11.11 2.69 -3.17
C GLY A 259 -9.88 3.20 -3.94
N THR A 260 -9.09 2.33 -4.59
CA THR A 260 -7.82 2.71 -5.22
C THR A 260 -7.95 3.64 -6.42
N GLY A 261 -9.14 3.76 -7.03
CA GLY A 261 -9.35 4.66 -8.17
C GLY A 261 -9.07 6.15 -7.84
N SER A 262 -9.48 6.60 -6.65
CA SER A 262 -9.23 7.98 -6.21
C SER A 262 -7.83 8.19 -5.62
N THR A 263 -7.18 7.10 -5.17
CA THR A 263 -5.86 7.17 -4.53
C THR A 263 -4.73 7.40 -5.52
N LEU A 264 -4.88 7.05 -6.80
CA LEU A 264 -3.82 7.27 -7.81
C LEU A 264 -3.49 8.75 -8.01
N LEU A 265 -4.49 9.64 -7.95
CA LEU A 265 -4.26 11.09 -8.00
C LEU A 265 -3.68 11.67 -6.72
N GLN A 266 -3.97 11.04 -5.56
CA GLN A 266 -3.50 11.49 -4.27
C GLN A 266 -2.13 10.91 -3.89
N GLN A 267 -1.61 9.94 -4.67
CA GLN A 267 -0.30 9.36 -4.42
C GLN A 267 0.79 10.24 -5.02
N GLN A 268 1.75 10.59 -4.18
CA GLN A 268 2.94 11.33 -4.63
C GLN A 268 3.90 10.39 -5.36
N PHE A 269 4.32 10.79 -6.55
CA PHE A 269 5.46 10.14 -7.19
C PHE A 269 6.73 10.36 -6.36
N SER A 270 7.55 9.34 -6.27
CA SER A 270 8.85 9.51 -5.61
C SER A 270 9.74 10.49 -6.40
N ARG A 271 10.66 11.18 -5.73
CA ARG A 271 11.63 12.07 -6.40
C ARG A 271 12.39 11.35 -7.53
N ASN A 272 12.61 10.06 -7.42
CA ASN A 272 13.27 9.29 -8.48
C ASN A 272 12.36 9.09 -9.70
N MET A 273 11.07 8.84 -9.50
CA MET A 273 10.09 8.74 -10.58
C MET A 273 9.95 10.10 -11.30
N GLU A 274 9.89 11.19 -10.54
CA GLU A 274 9.86 12.54 -11.13
C GLU A 274 11.12 12.82 -11.98
N ARG A 275 12.30 12.49 -11.47
CA ARG A 275 13.55 12.64 -12.22
C ARG A 275 13.54 11.83 -13.52
N GLN A 276 13.00 10.61 -13.51
CA GLN A 276 12.89 9.79 -14.71
C GLN A 276 11.93 10.40 -15.74
N ALA A 277 10.78 10.91 -15.30
CA ALA A 277 9.83 11.59 -16.17
C ALA A 277 10.39 12.91 -16.71
N ASP A 278 11.08 13.71 -15.88
CA ASP A 278 11.78 14.91 -16.31
C ASP A 278 12.87 14.61 -17.35
N ASP A 279 13.71 13.61 -17.08
CA ASP A 279 14.77 13.18 -18.00
C ASP A 279 14.20 12.69 -19.34
N TYR A 280 13.03 12.04 -19.30
CA TYR A 280 12.31 11.68 -20.52
C TYR A 280 11.88 12.93 -21.28
N ALA A 281 11.22 13.87 -20.62
CA ALA A 281 10.73 15.10 -21.26
C ALA A 281 11.89 15.93 -21.85
N LEU A 282 12.97 16.14 -21.08
CA LEU A 282 14.16 16.90 -21.51
C LEU A 282 14.86 16.23 -22.70
N ARG A 283 15.01 14.91 -22.68
CA ARG A 283 15.59 14.12 -23.78
C ARG A 283 14.75 14.26 -25.05
N GLU A 284 13.43 14.12 -24.95
CA GLU A 284 12.54 14.21 -26.09
C GLU A 284 12.44 15.65 -26.65
N LEU A 285 12.43 16.67 -25.78
CA LEU A 285 12.52 18.08 -26.23
C LEU A 285 13.78 18.32 -27.04
N LYS A 286 14.93 17.88 -26.53
CA LYS A 286 16.21 18.00 -27.24
C LYS A 286 16.20 17.28 -28.58
N ARG A 287 15.66 16.06 -28.63
CA ARG A 287 15.54 15.26 -29.87
C ARG A 287 14.62 15.93 -30.89
N LEU A 288 13.59 16.62 -30.42
CA LEU A 288 12.66 17.38 -31.26
C LEU A 288 13.22 18.77 -31.69
N GLY A 289 14.40 19.15 -31.20
CA GLY A 289 15.04 20.43 -31.51
C GLY A 289 14.60 21.60 -30.63
N TYR A 290 13.93 21.32 -29.51
CA TYR A 290 13.52 22.34 -28.54
C TYR A 290 14.53 22.49 -27.40
N SER A 291 14.52 23.66 -26.79
CA SER A 291 15.34 23.95 -25.61
C SER A 291 14.74 23.35 -24.34
N SER A 292 15.58 22.86 -23.42
CA SER A 292 15.18 22.46 -22.05
C SER A 292 14.54 23.61 -21.25
N LYS A 293 14.79 24.87 -21.65
CA LYS A 293 14.14 26.04 -21.07
C LYS A 293 12.60 25.97 -21.12
N ALA A 294 12.03 25.34 -22.14
CA ALA A 294 10.59 25.13 -22.23
C ALA A 294 10.01 24.34 -21.06
N PHE A 295 10.77 23.35 -20.54
CA PHE A 295 10.38 22.62 -19.35
C PHE A 295 10.44 23.50 -18.11
N ALA A 296 11.49 24.29 -17.93
CA ALA A 296 11.60 25.24 -16.81
C ALA A 296 10.46 26.26 -16.83
N GLU A 297 10.16 26.85 -18.00
CA GLU A 297 9.05 27.79 -18.21
C GLU A 297 7.68 27.15 -17.86
N ALA A 298 7.48 25.87 -18.22
CA ALA A 298 6.27 25.15 -17.86
C ALA A 298 6.13 25.00 -16.33
N MET A 299 7.20 24.60 -15.64
CA MET A 299 7.22 24.45 -14.19
C MET A 299 7.04 25.76 -13.46
N GLU A 300 7.65 26.85 -13.96
CA GLU A 300 7.47 28.20 -13.43
C GLU A 300 6.02 28.68 -13.58
N ALA A 301 5.42 28.46 -14.74
CA ALA A 301 4.02 28.83 -15.00
C ALA A 301 3.05 28.03 -14.10
N LEU A 302 3.29 26.74 -13.91
CA LEU A 302 2.52 25.91 -12.97
C LEU A 302 2.67 26.39 -11.54
N ALA A 303 3.88 26.66 -11.06
CA ALA A 303 4.13 27.21 -9.73
C ALA A 303 3.38 28.54 -9.51
N GLN A 304 3.42 29.44 -10.49
CA GLN A 304 2.71 30.71 -10.43
C GLN A 304 1.18 30.55 -10.44
N ALA A 305 0.66 29.62 -11.23
CA ALA A 305 -0.78 29.36 -11.30
C ALA A 305 -1.32 28.87 -9.94
N HIS A 306 -0.53 28.08 -9.23
CA HIS A 306 -0.90 27.60 -7.89
C HIS A 306 -0.70 28.63 -6.77
N GLU A 307 0.22 29.58 -6.89
CA GLU A 307 0.43 30.66 -5.91
C GLU A 307 -0.60 31.79 -6.04
N LEU A 308 -1.15 32.00 -7.24
CA LEU A 308 -2.08 33.10 -7.51
C LEU A 308 -3.52 32.85 -7.06
N ASP A 309 -3.88 31.64 -6.63
CA ASP A 309 -5.22 31.33 -6.10
C ASP A 309 -5.18 30.90 -4.63
N PRO A 310 -5.06 31.89 -3.68
CA PRO A 310 -5.01 31.58 -2.25
C PRO A 310 -6.34 31.10 -1.67
N GLN A 311 -7.43 31.00 -2.47
CA GLN A 311 -8.76 30.58 -2.00
C GLN A 311 -9.13 29.15 -2.39
N GLN A 312 -8.32 28.48 -3.20
CA GLN A 312 -8.56 27.08 -3.54
C GLN A 312 -7.72 26.15 -2.68
N ASP A 313 -8.36 25.24 -1.96
CA ASP A 313 -7.73 24.12 -1.24
C ASP A 313 -6.94 23.18 -2.20
N SER A 314 -7.07 23.39 -3.51
CA SER A 314 -6.44 22.64 -4.59
C SER A 314 -4.92 22.86 -4.75
N GLN A 315 -4.34 23.88 -4.08
CA GLN A 315 -2.91 24.21 -4.15
C GLN A 315 -1.98 23.03 -3.78
N TRP A 316 -2.50 22.06 -3.05
CA TRP A 316 -1.72 20.92 -2.58
C TRP A 316 -1.75 19.71 -3.53
N GLU A 317 -2.73 19.61 -4.45
CA GLU A 317 -2.90 18.39 -5.24
C GLU A 317 -1.87 18.22 -6.34
N TYR A 318 -1.56 19.25 -7.15
CA TYR A 318 -0.48 19.15 -8.14
C TYR A 318 0.90 19.07 -7.46
N LEU A 319 1.15 19.96 -6.49
CA LEU A 319 2.40 19.93 -5.71
C LEU A 319 2.55 18.64 -4.88
N SER A 320 1.43 17.98 -4.54
CA SER A 320 1.45 16.70 -3.84
C SER A 320 1.72 15.52 -4.75
N SER A 321 1.22 15.53 -6.01
CA SER A 321 1.52 14.47 -6.98
C SER A 321 2.93 14.59 -7.58
N HIS A 322 3.41 15.83 -7.82
CA HIS A 322 4.70 16.12 -8.45
C HIS A 322 5.59 17.01 -7.57
N PRO A 323 6.23 16.46 -6.54
CA PRO A 323 7.00 17.24 -5.57
C PRO A 323 8.29 17.84 -6.16
N ALA A 324 8.84 18.81 -5.42
CA ALA A 324 10.16 19.40 -5.67
C ALA A 324 10.29 20.27 -6.94
N ILE A 325 9.27 21.10 -7.26
CA ILE A 325 9.27 21.97 -8.44
C ILE A 325 10.53 22.82 -8.55
N SER A 326 11.01 23.43 -7.47
CA SER A 326 12.22 24.26 -7.49
C SER A 326 13.46 23.48 -7.95
N GLU A 327 13.66 22.25 -7.45
CA GLU A 327 14.78 21.37 -7.87
C GLU A 327 14.64 21.01 -9.38
N ARG A 328 13.43 20.80 -9.86
CA ARG A 328 13.14 20.45 -11.25
C ARG A 328 13.42 21.62 -12.20
N ILE A 329 13.07 22.86 -11.82
CA ILE A 329 13.40 24.07 -12.56
C ILE A 329 14.93 24.24 -12.68
N GLU A 330 15.66 24.14 -11.55
CA GLU A 330 17.12 24.24 -11.55
C GLU A 330 17.78 23.21 -12.47
N ARG A 331 17.33 21.94 -12.42
CA ARG A 331 17.84 20.89 -13.31
C ARG A 331 17.58 21.17 -14.78
N ALA A 332 16.39 21.65 -15.13
CA ALA A 332 16.07 22.01 -16.50
C ALA A 332 16.91 23.17 -17.02
N GLN A 333 17.25 24.15 -16.16
CA GLN A 333 18.13 25.26 -16.48
C GLN A 333 19.57 24.79 -16.68
N GLN A 334 20.06 23.87 -15.83
CA GLN A 334 21.41 23.28 -15.96
C GLN A 334 21.56 22.38 -17.19
N ALA A 335 20.50 21.74 -17.65
CA ALA A 335 20.52 20.89 -18.84
C ALA A 335 20.65 21.70 -20.18
N GLN A 336 20.79 23.02 -20.10
CA GLN A 336 21.03 23.90 -21.27
C GLN A 336 22.52 23.96 -21.67
N GLU A 337 23.42 23.62 -20.76
CA GLU A 337 24.86 23.55 -21.02
C GLU A 337 25.23 22.17 -21.64
#